data_28b3d590b7cfb97deb6486a3aea0ebc3
#
_entry.id   28b3d590b7cfb97deb6486a3aea0ebc3
#
_cell.length_a   1.000
_cell.length_b   1.000
_cell.length_c   1.000
_cell.angle_alpha   90.00
_cell.angle_beta   90.00
_cell.angle_gamma   90.00
#
_symmetry.space_group_name_H-M   'P 1'
#
loop_
_entity.id
_entity.type
_entity.pdbx_description
1 polymer ?
#
loop_
_entity_poly.entity_id
_entity_poly.type
_entity_poly.pdbx_seq_one_letter_code
_entity_poly.pdbx_strand_id
1 'polypeptide(L)'
;MSSMISKDTALAGAWIVALASSLAVLYIGEVLGQAPCNLCWFQRAFMFPLAVVLGLGLWWQDYGVGRYGVALALGGAAIALWHLGLYTGILPERIQPCTATGPSCTDDNQVFLGLPIPLLSLIAFGLIAILSIFSLKAQRT
;
A
#
# COMPACT_ATOMS: atom_id res chain seq x y z
N MET A 1 -28.89 -11.20 5.94
CA MET A 1 -27.77 -11.70 5.31
C MET A 1 -26.84 -10.69 4.82
N SER A 2 -27.26 -9.61 4.88
CA SER A 2 -26.56 -8.55 4.34
C SER A 2 -25.25 -8.24 4.91
N SER A 3 -24.92 -8.55 6.03
CA SER A 3 -23.71 -8.11 6.57
C SER A 3 -22.70 -9.20 6.62
N MET A 4 -22.35 -9.60 5.49
CA MET A 4 -21.36 -10.62 5.40
C MET A 4 -20.04 -10.18 5.97
N ILE A 5 -19.72 -8.90 5.92
CA ILE A 5 -18.47 -8.37 6.40
C ILE A 5 -18.73 -7.50 7.62
N SER A 6 -18.34 -8.00 8.79
CA SER A 6 -18.40 -7.21 10.02
C SER A 6 -17.27 -6.18 10.05
N LYS A 7 -17.40 -5.20 10.96
CA LYS A 7 -16.34 -4.21 11.14
C LYS A 7 -15.01 -4.87 11.51
N ASP A 8 -15.06 -5.94 12.30
CA ASP A 8 -13.84 -6.68 12.68
C ASP A 8 -13.20 -7.34 11.48
N THR A 9 -14.02 -8.01 10.67
CA THR A 9 -13.53 -8.70 9.48
C THR A 9 -12.94 -7.71 8.48
N ALA A 10 -13.60 -6.58 8.27
CA ALA A 10 -13.12 -5.57 7.34
C ALA A 10 -11.79 -4.97 7.81
N LEU A 11 -11.69 -4.62 9.10
CA LEU A 11 -10.47 -4.05 9.64
C LEU A 11 -9.34 -5.07 9.65
N ALA A 12 -9.64 -6.33 9.99
CA ALA A 12 -8.67 -7.41 9.95
C ALA A 12 -8.16 -7.65 8.53
N GLY A 13 -9.06 -7.60 7.55
CA GLY A 13 -8.68 -7.74 6.14
C GLY A 13 -7.74 -6.63 5.69
N ALA A 14 -8.04 -5.38 6.06
CA ALA A 14 -7.19 -4.25 5.75
C ALA A 14 -5.80 -4.42 6.38
N TRP A 15 -5.76 -4.83 7.65
CA TRP A 15 -4.50 -5.09 8.36
C TRP A 15 -3.69 -6.20 7.71
N ILE A 16 -4.35 -7.30 7.33
CA ILE A 16 -3.65 -8.44 6.69
C ILE A 16 -3.02 -8.00 5.38
N VAL A 17 -3.75 -7.22 4.56
CA VAL A 17 -3.20 -6.71 3.30
C VAL A 17 -2.00 -5.81 3.57
N ALA A 18 -2.09 -4.90 4.55
CA ALA A 18 -1.00 -4.00 4.89
C ALA A 18 0.22 -4.77 5.42
N LEU A 19 0.00 -5.75 6.30
CA LEU A 19 1.08 -6.55 6.86
C LEU A 19 1.74 -7.43 5.80
N ALA A 20 0.94 -8.12 4.99
CA ALA A 20 1.46 -8.99 3.93
C ALA A 20 2.25 -8.17 2.91
N SER A 21 1.76 -6.99 2.53
CA SER A 21 2.47 -6.11 1.61
C SER A 21 3.78 -5.61 2.20
N SER A 22 3.79 -5.24 3.48
CA SER A 22 5.00 -4.79 4.17
C SER A 22 6.06 -5.90 4.21
N LEU A 23 5.64 -7.12 4.54
CA LEU A 23 6.54 -8.27 4.57
C LEU A 23 7.04 -8.62 3.16
N ALA A 24 6.17 -8.52 2.16
CA ALA A 24 6.54 -8.79 0.78
C ALA A 24 7.63 -7.84 0.28
N VAL A 25 7.50 -6.53 0.56
CA VAL A 25 8.51 -5.57 0.11
C VAL A 25 9.82 -5.73 0.87
N LEU A 26 9.79 -6.16 2.13
CA LEU A 26 11.00 -6.48 2.87
C LEU A 26 11.67 -7.72 2.27
N TYR A 27 10.89 -8.74 1.93
CA TYR A 27 11.40 -9.94 1.28
C TYR A 27 12.07 -9.60 -0.06
N ILE A 28 11.40 -8.78 -0.88
CA ILE A 28 11.93 -8.39 -2.18
C ILE A 28 13.26 -7.63 -2.02
N GLY A 29 13.30 -6.71 -1.07
CA GLY A 29 14.50 -5.90 -0.86
C GLY A 29 15.64 -6.65 -0.20
N GLU A 30 15.38 -7.41 0.86
CA GLU A 30 16.41 -8.02 1.68
C GLU A 30 16.81 -9.42 1.20
N VAL A 31 15.86 -10.21 0.72
CA VAL A 31 16.14 -11.59 0.32
C VAL A 31 16.44 -11.68 -1.17
N LEU A 32 15.61 -11.06 -2.01
CA LEU A 32 15.82 -11.08 -3.46
C LEU A 32 16.86 -10.05 -3.93
N GLY A 33 17.23 -9.11 -3.06
CA GLY A 33 18.28 -8.14 -3.36
C GLY A 33 17.86 -7.05 -4.34
N GLN A 34 16.57 -6.85 -4.57
CA GLN A 34 16.09 -5.78 -5.43
C GLN A 34 16.09 -4.46 -4.67
N ALA A 35 16.98 -3.54 -5.05
CA ALA A 35 17.04 -2.25 -4.39
C ALA A 35 15.79 -1.42 -4.71
N PRO A 36 15.11 -0.85 -3.70
CA PRO A 36 13.94 -0.03 -3.94
C PRO A 36 14.33 1.33 -4.53
N CYS A 37 13.54 1.81 -5.49
CA CYS A 37 13.69 3.17 -6.00
C CYS A 37 13.11 4.16 -4.99
N ASN A 38 13.28 5.48 -5.25
CA ASN A 38 12.79 6.51 -4.34
C ASN A 38 11.27 6.44 -4.15
N LEU A 39 10.51 6.20 -5.21
CA LEU A 39 9.06 6.08 -5.11
C LEU A 39 8.65 4.85 -4.30
N CYS A 40 9.42 3.77 -4.39
CA CYS A 40 9.19 2.59 -3.56
C CYS A 40 9.36 2.92 -2.08
N TRP A 41 10.36 3.74 -1.73
CA TRP A 41 10.55 4.18 -0.35
C TRP A 41 9.37 5.01 0.15
N PHE A 42 8.84 5.91 -0.69
CA PHE A 42 7.66 6.69 -0.33
C PHE A 42 6.45 5.79 -0.12
N GLN A 43 6.25 4.79 -0.97
CA GLN A 43 5.17 3.83 -0.79
C GLN A 43 5.31 3.06 0.51
N ARG A 44 6.54 2.65 0.86
CA ARG A 44 6.81 1.98 2.14
C ARG A 44 6.49 2.89 3.31
N ALA A 45 6.79 4.18 3.19
CA ALA A 45 6.52 5.16 4.25
C ALA A 45 5.02 5.27 4.58
N PHE A 46 4.15 4.94 3.63
CA PHE A 46 2.71 4.86 3.89
C PHE A 46 2.27 3.46 4.32
N MET A 47 2.85 2.41 3.75
CA MET A 47 2.42 1.05 4.00
C MET A 47 2.80 0.56 5.41
N PHE A 48 4.01 0.84 5.86
CA PHE A 48 4.46 0.39 7.18
C PHE A 48 3.62 0.97 8.33
N PRO A 49 3.35 2.30 8.36
CA PRO A 49 2.43 2.83 9.38
C PRO A 49 1.03 2.25 9.30
N LEU A 50 0.54 1.91 8.11
CA LEU A 50 -0.76 1.25 7.96
C LEU A 50 -0.80 -0.07 8.71
N ALA A 51 0.23 -0.90 8.58
CA ALA A 51 0.28 -2.18 9.28
C ALA A 51 0.25 -1.99 10.79
N VAL A 52 0.95 -0.97 11.31
CA VAL A 52 0.99 -0.69 12.74
C VAL A 52 -0.35 -0.12 13.23
N VAL A 53 -0.86 0.91 12.56
CA VAL A 53 -2.08 1.61 12.99
C VAL A 53 -3.29 0.68 12.96
N LEU A 54 -3.45 -0.06 11.86
CA LEU A 54 -4.57 -0.98 11.72
C LEU A 54 -4.46 -2.15 12.72
N GLY A 55 -3.25 -2.64 12.96
CA GLY A 55 -3.02 -3.70 13.94
C GLY A 55 -3.34 -3.25 15.35
N LEU A 56 -2.94 -2.05 15.73
CA LEU A 56 -3.28 -1.50 17.05
C LEU A 56 -4.78 -1.25 17.17
N GLY A 57 -5.42 -0.80 16.11
CA GLY A 57 -6.87 -0.62 16.07
C GLY A 57 -7.60 -1.92 16.34
N LEU A 58 -7.15 -3.02 15.75
CA LEU A 58 -7.71 -4.34 16.00
C LEU A 58 -7.48 -4.77 17.46
N TRP A 59 -6.27 -4.55 17.95
CA TRP A 59 -5.90 -4.97 19.30
C TRP A 59 -6.75 -4.27 20.37
N TRP A 60 -6.97 -2.96 20.20
CA TRP A 60 -7.75 -2.18 21.14
C TRP A 60 -9.22 -2.06 20.77
N GLN A 61 -9.63 -2.70 19.68
CA GLN A 61 -11.00 -2.64 19.15
C GLN A 61 -11.45 -1.21 18.88
N ASP A 62 -10.51 -0.38 18.43
CA ASP A 62 -10.78 1.00 18.04
C ASP A 62 -10.96 1.08 16.54
N TYR A 63 -12.19 1.02 16.09
CA TYR A 63 -12.51 1.02 14.65
C TYR A 63 -12.39 2.41 14.05
N GLY A 64 -12.26 3.43 14.88
CA GLY A 64 -12.00 4.79 14.41
C GLY A 64 -10.70 4.93 13.65
N VAL A 65 -9.75 4.01 13.85
CA VAL A 65 -8.48 4.01 13.11
C VAL A 65 -8.68 3.84 11.60
N GLY A 66 -9.85 3.35 11.17
CA GLY A 66 -10.16 3.26 9.74
C GLY A 66 -10.02 4.59 9.01
N ARG A 67 -10.27 5.71 9.69
CA ARG A 67 -10.08 7.05 9.11
C ARG A 67 -8.62 7.30 8.73
N TYR A 68 -7.71 6.92 9.61
CA TYR A 68 -6.28 7.03 9.35
C TYR A 68 -5.85 6.04 8.29
N GLY A 69 -6.45 4.83 8.31
CA GLY A 69 -6.21 3.82 7.29
C GLY A 69 -6.57 4.34 5.89
N VAL A 70 -7.74 4.98 5.75
CA VAL A 70 -8.16 5.56 4.47
C VAL A 70 -7.20 6.66 4.03
N ALA A 71 -6.86 7.59 4.93
CA ALA A 71 -5.98 8.70 4.59
C ALA A 71 -4.60 8.21 4.14
N LEU A 72 -4.00 7.30 4.89
CA LEU A 72 -2.69 6.75 4.54
C LEU A 72 -2.74 5.92 3.25
N ALA A 73 -3.79 5.12 3.08
CA ALA A 73 -3.95 4.30 1.89
C ALA A 73 -4.13 5.16 0.64
N LEU A 74 -4.90 6.24 0.73
CA LEU A 74 -5.08 7.14 -0.41
C LEU A 74 -3.78 7.88 -0.76
N GLY A 75 -3.01 8.29 0.25
CA GLY A 75 -1.69 8.89 0.02
C GLY A 75 -0.75 7.93 -0.68
N GLY A 76 -0.69 6.69 -0.18
CA GLY A 76 0.12 5.65 -0.80
C GLY A 76 -0.35 5.30 -2.20
N ALA A 77 -1.67 5.24 -2.41
CA ALA A 77 -2.25 4.96 -3.73
C ALA A 77 -1.89 6.06 -4.74
N ALA A 78 -1.90 7.31 -4.31
CA ALA A 78 -1.51 8.43 -5.19
C ALA A 78 -0.06 8.29 -5.65
N ILE A 79 0.85 7.92 -4.73
CA ILE A 79 2.25 7.70 -5.07
C ILE A 79 2.40 6.47 -5.97
N ALA A 80 1.65 5.40 -5.69
CA ALA A 80 1.69 4.18 -6.51
C ALA A 80 1.18 4.46 -7.93
N LEU A 81 0.14 5.29 -8.05
CA LEU A 81 -0.40 5.68 -9.34
C LEU A 81 0.63 6.50 -10.13
N TRP A 82 1.31 7.45 -9.48
CA TRP A 82 2.39 8.22 -10.09
C TRP A 82 3.51 7.29 -10.58
N HIS A 83 3.93 6.37 -9.71
CA HIS A 83 4.97 5.40 -10.04
C HIS A 83 4.57 4.52 -11.24
N LEU A 84 3.32 4.06 -11.26
CA LEU A 84 2.81 3.27 -12.37
C LEU A 84 2.79 4.08 -13.67
N GLY A 85 2.41 5.36 -13.59
CA GLY A 85 2.46 6.26 -14.74
C GLY A 85 3.86 6.43 -15.31
N LEU A 86 4.87 6.55 -14.45
CA LEU A 86 6.26 6.60 -14.87
C LEU A 86 6.71 5.28 -15.47
N TYR A 87 6.34 4.17 -14.86
CA TYR A 87 6.71 2.83 -15.32
C TYR A 87 6.15 2.53 -16.70
N THR A 88 4.89 2.93 -16.95
CA THR A 88 4.23 2.67 -18.23
C THR A 88 4.57 3.70 -19.31
N GLY A 89 5.30 4.76 -18.95
CA GLY A 89 5.70 5.79 -19.92
C GLY A 89 4.66 6.87 -20.17
N ILE A 90 3.55 6.87 -19.42
CA ILE A 90 2.51 7.91 -19.56
C ILE A 90 3.03 9.25 -19.05
N LEU A 91 3.82 9.24 -17.96
CA LEU A 91 4.41 10.44 -17.39
C LEU A 91 5.86 10.60 -17.85
N PRO A 92 6.34 11.84 -18.06
CA PRO A 92 7.73 12.09 -18.46
C PRO A 92 8.70 11.72 -17.35
N GLU A 93 9.82 11.10 -17.72
CA GLU A 93 10.85 10.70 -16.76
C GLU A 93 11.45 11.88 -16.00
N ARG A 94 11.39 13.09 -16.55
CA ARG A 94 11.94 14.28 -15.90
C ARG A 94 11.29 14.61 -14.57
N ILE A 95 10.10 14.07 -14.29
CA ILE A 95 9.37 14.36 -13.07
C ILE A 95 9.72 13.34 -11.98
N GLN A 96 10.63 12.40 -12.25
CA GLN A 96 11.02 11.40 -11.27
C GLN A 96 11.75 12.05 -10.09
N PRO A 97 11.30 11.86 -8.86
CA PRO A 97 12.05 12.28 -7.70
C PRO A 97 13.15 11.26 -7.36
N CYS A 98 13.84 10.77 -8.37
CA CYS A 98 14.87 9.75 -8.21
C CYS A 98 16.25 10.39 -8.31
N THR A 99 17.18 9.91 -7.47
CA THR A 99 18.56 10.38 -7.51
C THR A 99 19.30 9.77 -8.69
N ALA A 100 20.31 10.46 -9.19
CA ALA A 100 21.11 9.98 -10.32
C ALA A 100 21.87 8.68 -10.02
N THR A 101 22.06 8.35 -8.74
CA THR A 101 22.82 7.18 -8.30
C THR A 101 21.95 6.03 -7.82
N GLY A 102 20.63 6.23 -7.71
CA GLY A 102 19.72 5.20 -7.24
C GLY A 102 19.09 4.39 -8.36
N PRO A 103 18.38 3.30 -8.04
CA PRO A 103 17.67 2.52 -9.04
C PRO A 103 16.58 3.37 -9.72
N SER A 104 16.41 3.17 -11.03
CA SER A 104 15.40 3.88 -11.79
C SER A 104 13.99 3.42 -11.41
N CYS A 105 13.05 4.36 -11.32
CA CYS A 105 11.65 4.05 -11.09
C CYS A 105 11.00 3.38 -12.32
N THR A 106 11.67 3.38 -13.44
CA THR A 106 11.21 2.78 -14.69
C THR A 106 11.97 1.50 -15.06
N ASP A 107 12.81 1.00 -14.12
CA ASP A 107 13.64 -0.17 -14.38
C ASP A 107 12.78 -1.43 -14.53
N ASP A 108 13.16 -2.29 -15.46
CA ASP A 108 12.50 -3.59 -15.68
C ASP A 108 12.57 -4.50 -14.46
N ASN A 109 13.50 -4.22 -13.54
CA ASN A 109 13.60 -4.98 -12.30
C ASN A 109 12.46 -4.71 -11.31
N GLN A 110 11.59 -3.75 -11.61
CA GLN A 110 10.45 -3.41 -10.75
C GLN A 110 9.25 -4.34 -11.03
N VAL A 111 9.52 -5.63 -11.15
CA VAL A 111 8.52 -6.66 -11.44
C VAL A 111 8.60 -7.76 -10.40
N PHE A 112 7.45 -8.20 -9.90
CA PHE A 112 7.34 -9.30 -8.96
C PHE A 112 6.19 -10.21 -9.39
N LEU A 113 6.44 -11.51 -9.53
CA LEU A 113 5.46 -12.50 -9.97
C LEU A 113 4.85 -12.16 -11.35
N GLY A 114 5.63 -11.53 -12.21
CA GLY A 114 5.18 -11.17 -13.55
C GLY A 114 4.36 -9.89 -13.63
N LEU A 115 4.15 -9.20 -12.50
CA LEU A 115 3.38 -7.95 -12.46
C LEU A 115 4.26 -6.80 -11.99
N PRO A 116 4.05 -5.59 -12.52
CA PRO A 116 4.79 -4.43 -12.05
C PRO A 116 4.52 -4.17 -10.56
N ILE A 117 5.57 -3.90 -9.80
CA ILE A 117 5.44 -3.58 -8.38
C ILE A 117 4.51 -2.38 -8.14
N PRO A 118 4.59 -1.29 -8.94
CA PRO A 118 3.65 -0.18 -8.75
C PRO A 118 2.18 -0.57 -8.86
N LEU A 119 1.87 -1.51 -9.77
CA LEU A 119 0.51 -1.99 -9.92
C LEU A 119 0.07 -2.79 -8.70
N LEU A 120 0.94 -3.66 -8.20
CA LEU A 120 0.64 -4.44 -6.99
C LEU A 120 0.42 -3.53 -5.79
N SER A 121 1.24 -2.48 -5.65
CA SER A 121 1.10 -1.49 -4.58
C SER A 121 -0.23 -0.74 -4.68
N LEU A 122 -0.61 -0.34 -5.90
CA LEU A 122 -1.86 0.38 -6.12
C LEU A 122 -3.06 -0.49 -5.73
N ILE A 123 -3.05 -1.75 -6.10
CA ILE A 123 -4.10 -2.71 -5.73
C ILE A 123 -4.17 -2.86 -4.22
N ALA A 124 -3.02 -3.02 -3.56
CA ALA A 124 -2.97 -3.19 -2.11
C ALA A 124 -3.53 -1.95 -1.37
N PHE A 125 -3.09 -0.75 -1.76
CA PHE A 125 -3.61 0.48 -1.15
C PHE A 125 -5.10 0.65 -1.40
N GLY A 126 -5.57 0.31 -2.60
CA GLY A 126 -7.00 0.36 -2.94
C GLY A 126 -7.82 -0.58 -2.06
N LEU A 127 -7.36 -1.80 -1.88
CA LEU A 127 -8.04 -2.77 -1.01
C LEU A 127 -8.07 -2.30 0.44
N ILE A 128 -6.96 -1.77 0.95
CA ILE A 128 -6.90 -1.25 2.31
C ILE A 128 -7.89 -0.10 2.49
N ALA A 129 -7.94 0.82 1.53
CA ALA A 129 -8.88 1.94 1.59
C ALA A 129 -10.33 1.46 1.61
N ILE A 130 -10.68 0.54 0.73
CA ILE A 130 -12.04 0.01 0.64
C ILE A 130 -12.43 -0.70 1.93
N LEU A 131 -11.58 -1.59 2.44
CA LEU A 131 -11.86 -2.34 3.66
C LEU A 131 -11.95 -1.41 4.88
N SER A 132 -11.10 -0.38 4.93
CA SER A 132 -11.16 0.60 6.01
C SER A 132 -12.47 1.39 5.98
N ILE A 133 -12.95 1.74 4.78
CA ILE A 133 -14.25 2.42 4.63
C ILE A 133 -15.38 1.50 5.09
N PHE A 134 -15.35 0.22 4.72
CA PHE A 134 -16.38 -0.73 5.16
C PHE A 134 -16.38 -0.88 6.68
N SER A 135 -15.21 -0.92 7.30
CA SER A 135 -15.11 -1.00 8.76
C SER A 135 -15.75 0.23 9.41
N LEU A 136 -15.50 1.42 8.88
CA LEU A 136 -16.10 2.65 9.41
C LEU A 136 -17.62 2.68 9.24
N LYS A 137 -18.11 2.25 8.09
CA LYS A 137 -19.57 2.20 7.84
C LYS A 137 -20.26 1.19 8.77
N ALA A 138 -19.66 0.02 8.95
CA ALA A 138 -20.20 -1.00 9.83
C ALA A 138 -20.21 -0.56 11.29
N GLN A 139 -19.26 0.31 11.69
CA GLN A 139 -19.23 0.86 13.03
C GLN A 139 -20.42 1.81 13.29
N ARG A 140 -20.86 2.53 12.25
CA ARG A 140 -21.95 3.50 12.38
C ARG A 140 -23.33 2.86 12.38
N THR A 141 -23.43 1.65 11.91
CA THR A 141 -24.70 0.91 11.95
C THR A 141 -24.74 -0.03 13.12
#